data_881fe7a90109cceb0e18a543b99a0391
#
_entry.id   881fe7a90109cceb0e18a543b99a0391
#
_cell.length_a   1.000
_cell.length_b   1.000
_cell.length_c   1.000
_cell.angle_alpha   90.00
_cell.angle_beta   90.00
_cell.angle_gamma   90.00
#
_symmetry.space_group_name_H-M   'P 1'
#
loop_
_entity.id
_entity.type
_entity.pdbx_description
1 polymer ?
#
loop_
_entity_poly.entity_id
_entity_poly.type
_entity_poly.pdbx_seq_one_letter_code
_entity_poly.pdbx_strand_id
1 'polypeptide(L)'
;MKLVAARPGLIRLSMNLWPPFLFSGIKITELPEDFLSATVRLRLHWWNRNVAGVLFGGSLFAMTDPFWMMLLLRHLGKENVIWDRAAEIDFIKPGKGDVVAHFAITEADIERLRTAAAGGAKVLEWFTVEVKDSDGDVVARVRKQVYLRRKRELSAAAETATLPPLPDQAVR
;
A
#
# COMPACT_ATOMS: atom_id res chain seq x y z
N MET A 1 9.41 -8.39 7.77
CA MET A 1 9.37 -7.23 6.89
C MET A 1 9.80 -5.99 7.68
N LYS A 2 10.88 -5.31 7.29
CA LYS A 2 11.55 -4.25 8.09
C LYS A 2 10.79 -2.90 8.15
N LEU A 3 9.71 -2.75 7.36
CA LEU A 3 8.97 -1.49 7.24
C LEU A 3 8.27 -1.04 8.54
N VAL A 4 7.80 -2.01 9.34
CA VAL A 4 7.04 -1.76 10.59
C VAL A 4 7.86 -1.04 11.65
N ALA A 5 9.20 -1.11 11.60
CA ALA A 5 10.10 -0.50 12.61
C ALA A 5 10.94 0.67 12.06
N ALA A 6 10.83 0.97 10.76
CA ALA A 6 11.66 2.00 10.15
C ALA A 6 11.13 3.42 10.46
N ARG A 7 12.05 4.39 10.58
CA ARG A 7 11.70 5.81 10.78
C ARG A 7 11.14 6.40 9.49
N PRO A 8 10.13 7.30 9.55
CA PRO A 8 9.51 7.91 8.37
C PRO A 8 10.51 8.55 7.43
N GLY A 9 11.49 9.29 7.97
CA GLY A 9 12.52 9.94 7.17
C GLY A 9 13.37 8.96 6.34
N LEU A 10 13.68 7.78 6.90
CA LEU A 10 14.42 6.74 6.18
C LEU A 10 13.57 6.08 5.10
N ILE A 11 12.29 5.82 5.38
CA ILE A 11 11.35 5.29 4.38
C ILE A 11 11.19 6.29 3.24
N ARG A 12 10.96 7.57 3.57
CA ARG A 12 10.84 8.63 2.58
C ARG A 12 12.07 8.74 1.70
N LEU A 13 13.28 8.70 2.29
CA LEU A 13 14.53 8.75 1.53
C LEU A 13 14.67 7.53 0.61
N SER A 14 14.48 6.33 1.14
CA SER A 14 14.65 5.09 0.37
C SER A 14 13.63 4.97 -0.77
N MET A 15 12.37 5.36 -0.55
CA MET A 15 11.35 5.34 -1.59
C MET A 15 11.57 6.44 -2.63
N ASN A 16 12.04 7.63 -2.23
CA ASN A 16 12.35 8.69 -3.16
C ASN A 16 13.57 8.37 -4.05
N LEU A 17 14.45 7.48 -3.62
CA LEU A 17 15.58 6.96 -4.39
C LEU A 17 15.26 5.65 -5.11
N TRP A 18 14.11 5.05 -4.82
CA TRP A 18 13.71 3.82 -5.49
C TRP A 18 13.47 4.06 -6.99
N PRO A 19 14.10 3.27 -7.89
CA PRO A 19 14.07 3.53 -9.32
C PRO A 19 12.69 3.80 -9.93
N PRO A 20 11.62 3.04 -9.62
CA PRO A 20 10.28 3.33 -10.13
C PRO A 20 9.76 4.72 -9.77
N PHE A 21 10.04 5.22 -8.57
CA PHE A 21 9.64 6.57 -8.16
C PHE A 21 10.55 7.64 -8.73
N LEU A 22 11.86 7.43 -8.60
CA LEU A 22 12.87 8.38 -9.04
C LEU A 22 12.73 8.70 -10.54
N PHE A 23 12.66 7.67 -11.38
CA PHE A 23 12.56 7.85 -12.83
C PHE A 23 11.16 8.26 -13.31
N SER A 24 10.11 7.98 -12.53
CA SER A 24 8.78 8.51 -12.83
C SER A 24 8.58 9.97 -12.38
N GLY A 25 9.49 10.55 -11.60
CA GLY A 25 9.34 11.89 -11.04
C GLY A 25 8.44 11.94 -9.80
N ILE A 26 8.20 10.79 -9.16
CA ILE A 26 7.39 10.64 -7.95
C ILE A 26 8.25 10.93 -6.72
N LYS A 27 7.70 11.70 -5.78
CA LYS A 27 8.39 12.02 -4.52
C LYS A 27 7.40 12.10 -3.37
N ILE A 28 7.70 11.36 -2.30
CA ILE A 28 7.02 11.54 -1.01
C ILE A 28 7.53 12.85 -0.41
N THR A 29 6.66 13.82 -0.24
CA THR A 29 6.97 15.13 0.35
C THR A 29 6.79 15.12 1.86
N GLU A 30 5.76 14.40 2.34
CA GLU A 30 5.46 14.30 3.77
C GLU A 30 5.13 12.87 4.14
N LEU A 31 5.62 12.43 5.28
CA LEU A 31 5.30 11.17 5.94
C LEU A 31 5.52 11.39 7.45
N PRO A 32 4.46 11.71 8.20
CA PRO A 32 4.53 11.95 9.64
C PRO A 32 4.96 10.73 10.46
N GLU A 33 5.41 10.97 11.69
CA GLU A 33 5.89 9.92 12.60
C GLU A 33 4.79 8.94 13.02
N ASP A 34 3.54 9.38 13.05
CA ASP A 34 2.37 8.56 13.36
C ASP A 34 1.95 7.64 12.22
N PHE A 35 2.42 7.89 10.98
CA PHE A 35 2.00 7.13 9.79
C PHE A 35 0.48 7.13 9.55
N LEU A 36 -0.20 8.18 9.95
CA LEU A 36 -1.63 8.33 9.66
C LEU A 36 -1.89 9.00 8.32
N SER A 37 -0.85 9.62 7.74
CA SER A 37 -0.96 10.26 6.43
C SER A 37 0.32 10.16 5.61
N ALA A 38 0.20 10.42 4.31
CA ALA A 38 1.32 10.62 3.39
C ALA A 38 0.94 11.61 2.31
N THR A 39 1.86 12.52 1.96
CA THR A 39 1.70 13.43 0.81
C THR A 39 2.71 13.08 -0.25
N VAL A 40 2.24 12.91 -1.47
CA VAL A 40 3.04 12.46 -2.62
C VAL A 40 2.86 13.43 -3.77
N ARG A 41 3.97 13.85 -4.37
CA ARG A 41 3.99 14.71 -5.55
C ARG A 41 4.55 13.96 -6.75
N LEU A 42 3.92 14.11 -7.89
CA LEU A 42 4.45 13.73 -9.20
C LEU A 42 4.77 15.00 -9.99
N ARG A 43 6.05 15.18 -10.33
CA ARG A 43 6.50 16.32 -11.12
C ARG A 43 6.42 16.02 -12.60
N LEU A 44 5.98 17.03 -13.38
CA LEU A 44 6.00 16.93 -14.83
C LEU A 44 7.42 17.22 -15.35
N HIS A 45 8.04 16.23 -15.97
CA HIS A 45 9.33 16.30 -16.64
C HIS A 45 9.19 15.93 -18.12
N TRP A 46 10.17 16.28 -18.95
CA TRP A 46 10.14 15.96 -20.37
C TRP A 46 10.11 14.44 -20.64
N TRP A 47 10.66 13.62 -19.73
CA TRP A 47 10.76 12.15 -19.88
C TRP A 47 9.55 11.37 -19.32
N ASN A 48 8.67 11.99 -18.53
CA ASN A 48 7.46 11.35 -18.01
C ASN A 48 6.16 11.89 -18.63
N ARG A 49 6.29 12.55 -19.79
CA ARG A 49 5.15 12.96 -20.61
C ARG A 49 4.69 11.82 -21.49
N ASN A 50 3.38 11.79 -21.75
CA ASN A 50 2.83 10.94 -22.79
C ASN A 50 2.91 11.65 -24.17
N VAL A 51 2.41 10.98 -25.21
CA VAL A 51 2.42 11.51 -26.58
C VAL A 51 1.63 12.82 -26.74
N ALA A 52 0.70 13.14 -25.84
CA ALA A 52 -0.04 14.41 -25.81
C ALA A 52 0.68 15.52 -25.02
N GLY A 53 1.91 15.28 -24.52
CA GLY A 53 2.70 16.27 -23.79
C GLY A 53 2.29 16.50 -22.34
N VAL A 54 1.38 15.68 -21.79
CA VAL A 54 0.90 15.74 -20.40
C VAL A 54 1.43 14.57 -19.59
N LEU A 55 1.20 14.56 -18.28
CA LEU A 55 1.64 13.46 -17.40
C LEU A 55 1.19 12.10 -17.94
N PHE A 56 2.13 11.14 -17.95
CA PHE A 56 1.83 9.78 -18.34
C PHE A 56 0.87 9.12 -17.31
N GLY A 57 -0.23 8.53 -17.80
CA GLY A 57 -1.25 7.92 -16.93
C GLY A 57 -0.71 6.81 -16.03
N GLY A 58 0.28 6.04 -16.50
CA GLY A 58 0.97 5.04 -15.69
C GLY A 58 1.71 5.66 -14.50
N SER A 59 2.31 6.86 -14.65
CA SER A 59 2.95 7.58 -13.54
C SER A 59 1.93 8.14 -12.55
N LEU A 60 0.75 8.59 -13.04
CA LEU A 60 -0.37 8.99 -12.18
C LEU A 60 -0.88 7.82 -11.34
N PHE A 61 -0.92 6.62 -11.91
CA PHE A 61 -1.30 5.43 -11.16
C PHE A 61 -0.19 5.00 -10.19
N ALA A 62 1.06 4.95 -10.65
CA ALA A 62 2.21 4.54 -9.84
C ALA A 62 2.42 5.44 -8.60
N MET A 63 2.14 6.76 -8.69
CA MET A 63 2.27 7.67 -7.56
C MET A 63 1.30 7.37 -6.42
N THR A 64 0.27 6.57 -6.66
CA THR A 64 -0.71 6.16 -5.65
C THR A 64 -0.42 4.78 -5.06
N ASP A 65 0.56 4.08 -5.58
CA ASP A 65 1.06 2.81 -5.05
C ASP A 65 2.30 3.08 -4.18
N PRO A 66 2.48 2.56 -3.01
CA PRO A 66 1.73 1.59 -2.21
C PRO A 66 1.16 2.20 -0.90
N PHE A 67 0.70 3.43 -0.89
CA PHE A 67 0.54 4.22 0.34
C PHE A 67 -0.48 3.64 1.31
N TRP A 68 -1.68 3.24 0.87
CA TRP A 68 -2.68 2.64 1.76
C TRP A 68 -2.15 1.39 2.46
N MET A 69 -1.51 0.50 1.69
CA MET A 69 -0.89 -0.69 2.26
C MET A 69 0.21 -0.32 3.25
N MET A 70 1.05 0.66 2.94
CA MET A 70 2.16 1.08 3.80
C MET A 70 1.68 1.65 5.14
N LEU A 71 0.68 2.55 5.11
CA LEU A 71 0.09 3.14 6.31
C LEU A 71 -0.53 2.03 7.18
N LEU A 72 -1.34 1.15 6.60
CA LEU A 72 -1.95 0.03 7.33
C LEU A 72 -0.92 -0.97 7.86
N LEU A 73 0.13 -1.27 7.10
CA LEU A 73 1.21 -2.16 7.56
C LEU A 73 1.91 -1.63 8.81
N ARG A 74 2.04 -0.31 8.96
CA ARG A 74 2.63 0.30 10.16
C ARG A 74 1.84 -0.05 11.40
N HIS A 75 0.50 0.03 11.33
CA HIS A 75 -0.40 -0.12 12.48
C HIS A 75 -0.85 -1.57 12.71
N LEU A 76 -1.05 -2.34 11.63
CA LEU A 76 -1.68 -3.66 11.68
C LEU A 76 -0.77 -4.80 11.21
N GLY A 77 0.38 -4.48 10.59
CA GLY A 77 1.23 -5.48 9.92
C GLY A 77 1.95 -6.48 10.83
N LYS A 78 2.01 -6.24 12.13
CA LYS A 78 2.57 -7.22 13.09
C LYS A 78 1.72 -8.49 13.13
N GLU A 79 0.40 -8.33 13.19
CA GLU A 79 -0.56 -9.42 13.38
C GLU A 79 -1.22 -9.85 12.09
N ASN A 80 -1.18 -9.01 11.06
CA ASN A 80 -1.92 -9.24 9.83
C ASN A 80 -1.00 -9.34 8.60
N VAL A 81 -1.51 -10.04 7.60
CA VAL A 81 -1.04 -9.99 6.21
C VAL A 81 -1.83 -8.91 5.51
N ILE A 82 -1.16 -7.98 4.87
CA ILE A 82 -1.76 -6.82 4.19
C ILE A 82 -1.10 -6.64 2.84
N TRP A 83 -1.91 -6.47 1.77
CA TRP A 83 -1.44 -6.11 0.42
C TRP A 83 -2.53 -5.45 -0.40
N ASP A 84 -2.15 -4.75 -1.46
CA ASP A 84 -3.08 -4.23 -2.46
C ASP A 84 -3.59 -5.37 -3.34
N ARG A 85 -4.93 -5.53 -3.45
CA ARG A 85 -5.56 -6.61 -4.21
C ARG A 85 -6.06 -6.16 -5.57
N ALA A 86 -6.66 -4.98 -5.63
CA ALA A 86 -7.24 -4.40 -6.83
C ALA A 86 -7.09 -2.88 -6.80
N ALA A 87 -7.10 -2.28 -7.97
CA ALA A 87 -7.08 -0.84 -8.10
C ALA A 87 -7.81 -0.41 -9.37
N GLU A 88 -8.43 0.77 -9.30
CA GLU A 88 -9.13 1.43 -10.38
C GLU A 88 -8.65 2.88 -10.46
N ILE A 89 -8.53 3.41 -11.66
CA ILE A 89 -8.18 4.82 -11.90
C ILE A 89 -9.12 5.43 -12.90
N ASP A 90 -9.67 6.60 -12.56
CA ASP A 90 -10.41 7.47 -13.45
C ASP A 90 -9.54 8.68 -13.80
N PHE A 91 -9.23 8.87 -15.08
CA PHE A 91 -8.54 10.04 -15.58
C PHE A 91 -9.57 11.13 -15.89
N ILE A 92 -9.62 12.19 -15.06
CA ILE A 92 -10.67 13.21 -15.10
C ILE A 92 -10.28 14.36 -16.04
N LYS A 93 -9.00 14.78 -15.95
CA LYS A 93 -8.45 15.81 -16.86
C LYS A 93 -6.97 15.57 -17.11
N PRO A 94 -6.40 16.11 -18.22
CA PRO A 94 -4.96 16.01 -18.48
C PRO A 94 -4.12 16.71 -17.41
N GLY A 95 -3.12 16.02 -16.86
CA GLY A 95 -2.15 16.61 -15.94
C GLY A 95 -1.10 17.44 -16.70
N LYS A 96 -1.30 18.75 -16.77
CA LYS A 96 -0.44 19.68 -17.51
C LYS A 96 0.72 20.27 -16.69
N GLY A 97 0.80 19.92 -15.40
CA GLY A 97 1.81 20.36 -14.45
C GLY A 97 2.06 19.33 -13.37
N ASP A 98 2.73 19.74 -12.30
CA ASP A 98 2.90 18.91 -11.11
C ASP A 98 1.55 18.60 -10.47
N VAL A 99 1.44 17.42 -9.89
CA VAL A 99 0.23 16.99 -9.17
C VAL A 99 0.58 16.42 -7.81
N VAL A 100 -0.38 16.44 -6.90
CA VAL A 100 -0.24 15.97 -5.52
C VAL A 100 -1.39 15.03 -5.16
N ALA A 101 -1.07 13.97 -4.43
CA ALA A 101 -2.03 13.08 -3.79
C ALA A 101 -1.80 13.09 -2.27
N HIS A 102 -2.88 13.20 -1.49
CA HIS A 102 -2.83 13.15 -0.05
C HIS A 102 -3.60 11.93 0.47
N PHE A 103 -2.89 11.06 1.16
CA PHE A 103 -3.42 9.84 1.78
C PHE A 103 -3.62 10.09 3.27
N ALA A 104 -4.74 9.66 3.83
CA ALA A 104 -5.00 9.71 5.25
C ALA A 104 -5.82 8.52 5.70
N ILE A 105 -5.50 7.97 6.87
CA ILE A 105 -6.29 6.99 7.61
C ILE A 105 -6.51 7.52 9.02
N THR A 106 -7.59 7.12 9.65
CA THR A 106 -7.90 7.52 11.02
C THR A 106 -7.65 6.37 12.00
N GLU A 107 -7.47 6.70 13.27
CA GLU A 107 -7.42 5.67 14.33
C GLU A 107 -8.70 4.82 14.36
N ALA A 108 -9.85 5.42 14.04
CA ALA A 108 -11.12 4.72 13.92
C ALA A 108 -11.10 3.68 12.79
N ASP A 109 -10.49 4.01 11.63
CA ASP A 109 -10.31 3.05 10.52
C ASP A 109 -9.41 1.89 10.94
N ILE A 110 -8.31 2.18 11.63
CA ILE A 110 -7.37 1.17 12.12
C ILE A 110 -8.08 0.21 13.08
N GLU A 111 -8.85 0.74 14.05
CA GLU A 111 -9.55 -0.09 15.03
C GLU A 111 -10.68 -0.90 14.40
N ARG A 112 -11.43 -0.31 13.48
CA ARG A 112 -12.48 -0.99 12.70
C ARG A 112 -11.89 -2.18 11.92
N LEU A 113 -10.77 -1.96 11.24
CA LEU A 113 -10.09 -3.01 10.46
C LEU A 113 -9.47 -4.09 11.35
N ARG A 114 -8.90 -3.70 12.51
CA ARG A 114 -8.38 -4.64 13.50
C ARG A 114 -9.46 -5.57 14.00
N THR A 115 -10.61 -5.01 14.40
CA THR A 115 -11.77 -5.75 14.88
C THR A 115 -12.32 -6.69 13.79
N ALA A 116 -12.48 -6.19 12.57
CA ALA A 116 -12.98 -7.00 11.46
C ALA A 116 -12.07 -8.20 11.13
N ALA A 117 -10.75 -8.07 11.33
CA ALA A 117 -9.79 -9.15 11.06
C ALA A 117 -9.56 -10.08 12.26
N ALA A 118 -10.02 -9.75 13.46
CA ALA A 118 -9.69 -10.46 14.71
C ALA A 118 -10.02 -11.95 14.67
N GLY A 119 -11.14 -12.32 14.05
CA GLY A 119 -11.58 -13.73 13.88
C GLY A 119 -10.86 -14.48 12.75
N GLY A 120 -9.83 -13.90 12.10
CA GLY A 120 -9.12 -14.53 10.98
C GLY A 120 -9.88 -14.49 9.65
N ALA A 121 -11.02 -13.82 9.60
CA ALA A 121 -11.75 -13.56 8.36
C ALA A 121 -10.93 -12.68 7.40
N LYS A 122 -11.20 -12.86 6.10
CA LYS A 122 -10.67 -11.99 5.06
C LYS A 122 -11.44 -10.68 5.07
N VAL A 123 -10.72 -9.56 5.19
CA VAL A 123 -11.26 -8.21 5.06
C VAL A 123 -10.78 -7.60 3.75
N LEU A 124 -11.69 -6.98 3.01
CA LEU A 124 -11.43 -6.23 1.79
C LEU A 124 -11.97 -4.82 1.98
N GLU A 125 -11.08 -3.84 1.96
CA GLU A 125 -11.44 -2.43 2.18
C GLU A 125 -11.04 -1.59 0.98
N TRP A 126 -11.95 -0.73 0.50
CA TRP A 126 -11.69 0.23 -0.56
C TRP A 126 -11.35 1.60 0.01
N PHE A 127 -10.23 2.13 -0.43
CA PHE A 127 -9.81 3.51 -0.16
C PHE A 127 -9.81 4.31 -1.44
N THR A 128 -10.03 5.62 -1.33
CA THR A 128 -10.05 6.54 -2.48
C THR A 128 -9.10 7.70 -2.22
N VAL A 129 -8.33 8.06 -3.24
CA VAL A 129 -7.48 9.27 -3.24
C VAL A 129 -7.73 10.06 -4.52
N GLU A 130 -7.72 11.37 -4.39
CA GLU A 130 -7.74 12.32 -5.52
C GLU A 130 -6.34 12.83 -5.76
N VAL A 131 -5.93 12.79 -7.03
CA VAL A 131 -4.69 13.41 -7.51
C VAL A 131 -5.06 14.78 -8.04
N LYS A 132 -4.53 15.84 -7.43
CA LYS A 132 -4.89 17.23 -7.70
C LYS A 132 -3.71 18.01 -8.28
N ASP A 133 -4.02 18.95 -9.15
CA ASP A 133 -3.03 19.91 -9.65
C ASP A 133 -2.86 21.14 -8.70
N SER A 134 -2.06 22.12 -9.12
CA SER A 134 -1.78 23.34 -8.36
C SER A 134 -3.01 24.20 -8.09
N ASP A 135 -4.02 24.10 -8.93
CA ASP A 135 -5.27 24.86 -8.81
C ASP A 135 -6.30 24.18 -7.91
N GLY A 136 -5.97 22.96 -7.44
CA GLY A 136 -6.82 22.12 -6.60
C GLY A 136 -7.80 21.26 -7.39
N ASP A 137 -7.75 21.31 -8.71
CA ASP A 137 -8.61 20.52 -9.57
C ASP A 137 -8.18 19.05 -9.61
N VAL A 138 -9.15 18.15 -9.66
CA VAL A 138 -8.90 16.70 -9.71
C VAL A 138 -8.46 16.30 -11.12
N VAL A 139 -7.23 15.78 -11.23
CA VAL A 139 -6.65 15.23 -12.46
C VAL A 139 -6.99 13.76 -12.62
N ALA A 140 -6.92 13.02 -11.52
CA ALA A 140 -7.29 11.60 -11.49
C ALA A 140 -7.89 11.23 -10.12
N ARG A 141 -8.74 10.21 -10.11
CA ARG A 141 -9.24 9.57 -8.88
C ARG A 141 -8.83 8.12 -8.90
N VAL A 142 -8.20 7.66 -7.82
CA VAL A 142 -7.77 6.26 -7.69
C VAL A 142 -8.47 5.62 -6.51
N ARG A 143 -9.02 4.43 -6.76
CA ARG A 143 -9.57 3.55 -5.73
C ARG A 143 -8.68 2.34 -5.59
N LYS A 144 -8.29 2.00 -4.37
CA LYS A 144 -7.51 0.80 -4.08
C LYS A 144 -8.23 -0.10 -3.08
N GLN A 145 -8.29 -1.39 -3.40
CA GLN A 145 -8.79 -2.40 -2.50
C GLN A 145 -7.63 -3.06 -1.78
N VAL A 146 -7.56 -2.85 -0.48
CA VAL A 146 -6.59 -3.49 0.38
C VAL A 146 -7.17 -4.79 0.95
N TYR A 147 -6.39 -5.86 0.85
CA TYR A 147 -6.65 -7.13 1.52
C TYR A 147 -5.97 -7.12 2.88
N LEU A 148 -6.72 -7.49 3.93
CA LEU A 148 -6.24 -7.67 5.28
C LEU A 148 -6.72 -9.01 5.82
N ARG A 149 -5.83 -9.75 6.49
CA ARG A 149 -6.19 -10.97 7.20
C ARG A 149 -5.22 -11.23 8.35
N ARG A 150 -5.72 -11.64 9.50
CA ARG A 150 -4.88 -12.08 10.63
C ARG A 150 -3.98 -13.23 10.19
N LYS A 151 -2.70 -13.17 10.56
CA LYS A 151 -1.76 -14.25 10.32
C LYS A 151 -2.26 -15.48 11.06
N ARG A 152 -2.24 -16.63 10.40
CA ARG A 152 -2.41 -17.88 11.13
C ARG A 152 -1.24 -17.96 12.10
N GLU A 153 -1.52 -18.02 13.38
CA GLU A 153 -0.54 -18.51 14.32
C GLU A 153 -0.20 -19.92 13.82
N LEU A 154 1.07 -20.16 13.56
CA LEU A 154 1.55 -21.52 13.41
C LEU A 154 1.24 -22.14 14.76
N SER A 155 0.10 -22.84 14.85
CA SER A 155 -0.32 -23.54 16.06
C SER A 155 0.82 -24.47 16.40
N ALA A 156 1.39 -24.33 17.61
CA ALA A 156 2.30 -25.32 18.20
C ALA A 156 1.71 -26.75 18.20
N ALA A 157 0.42 -26.90 17.92
CA ALA A 157 -0.29 -28.16 17.69
C ALA A 157 0.09 -28.87 16.36
N ALA A 158 0.77 -28.21 15.41
CA ALA A 158 1.27 -28.89 14.21
C ALA A 158 2.60 -29.64 14.48
N GLU A 159 3.29 -29.32 15.56
CA GLU A 159 4.52 -30.02 15.98
C GLU A 159 4.29 -31.30 16.75
N THR A 160 3.04 -31.60 17.14
CA THR A 160 2.65 -32.82 17.87
C THR A 160 1.81 -33.80 17.03
N ALA A 161 1.77 -33.63 15.72
CA ALA A 161 1.30 -34.68 14.84
C ALA A 161 2.38 -35.77 14.73
N THR A 162 2.53 -36.57 15.80
CA THR A 162 3.27 -37.80 15.76
C THR A 162 2.72 -38.63 14.59
N LEU A 163 3.57 -38.92 13.61
CA LEU A 163 3.29 -39.89 12.57
C LEU A 163 2.74 -41.19 13.25
N PRO A 164 1.63 -41.74 12.77
CA PRO A 164 1.18 -43.03 13.25
C PRO A 164 2.31 -44.05 13.03
N PRO A 165 2.55 -44.97 13.96
CA PRO A 165 3.57 -46.00 13.79
C PRO A 165 3.28 -46.77 12.51
N LEU A 166 4.34 -46.95 11.71
CA LEU A 166 4.26 -47.79 10.51
C LEU A 166 3.73 -49.20 10.89
N PRO A 167 2.80 -49.78 10.13
CA PRO A 167 2.34 -51.12 10.40
C PRO A 167 3.54 -52.07 10.29
N ASP A 168 3.68 -52.91 11.34
CA ASP A 168 4.69 -53.94 11.44
C ASP A 168 4.63 -54.87 10.21
N GLN A 169 5.63 -54.77 9.35
CA GLN A 169 5.76 -55.71 8.24
C GLN A 169 6.24 -57.05 8.80
N ALA A 170 5.29 -57.91 9.15
CA ALA A 170 5.57 -59.30 9.42
C ALA A 170 6.22 -59.96 8.18
N VAL A 171 7.52 -60.21 8.30
CA VAL A 171 8.30 -61.06 7.36
C VAL A 171 7.70 -62.47 7.43
N ARG A 172 7.26 -62.96 6.29
CA ARG A 172 7.16 -64.38 6.00
C ARG A 172 7.96 -64.70 4.75
#